data_3ca154fa94e3b3b7dfc36dfa4bcae72d
#
_entry.id   3ca154fa94e3b3b7dfc36dfa4bcae72d
#
_cell.length_a   1.000
_cell.length_b   1.000
_cell.length_c   1.000
_cell.angle_alpha   90.00
_cell.angle_beta   90.00
_cell.angle_gamma   90.00
#
_symmetry.space_group_name_H-M   'P 1'
#
loop_
_entity.id
_entity.type
_entity.pdbx_description
1 polymer ?
#
loop_
_entity_poly.entity_id
_entity_poly.type
_entity_poly.pdbx_seq_one_letter_code
_entity_poly.pdbx_strand_id
1 'polypeptide(L)'
;MPHIAIQLSGPRNTERQQQISQAIAQLTQDILGKRPEVIAIAFTQVAAQDWWIAGQTLEELGQSAFQLNISITDETNTKAEKARYLQAVYDTMAALLPQLHPVSYVHVIDARAAAYGYGGKTQEYRY
;
A
#
# COMPACT_ATOMS: atom_id res chain seq x y z
N MET A 1 -12.46 -4.82 -4.32
CA MET A 1 -12.67 -4.06 -3.09
C MET A 1 -11.43 -4.12 -2.22
N PRO A 2 -10.50 -3.19 -2.38
CA PRO A 2 -9.28 -3.24 -1.58
C PRO A 2 -9.33 -2.32 -0.37
N HIS A 3 -8.77 -2.82 0.72
CA HIS A 3 -8.42 -2.04 1.89
C HIS A 3 -6.89 -1.90 1.89
N ILE A 4 -6.40 -0.67 1.91
CA ILE A 4 -4.98 -0.38 1.80
C ILE A 4 -4.50 0.34 3.06
N ALA A 5 -3.51 -0.23 3.73
CA ALA A 5 -2.86 0.37 4.89
C ALA A 5 -1.42 0.72 4.51
N ILE A 6 -1.04 1.98 4.70
CA ILE A 6 0.28 2.47 4.34
C ILE A 6 0.97 3.04 5.57
N GLN A 7 2.11 2.46 5.94
CA GLN A 7 3.01 3.05 6.92
C GLN A 7 4.06 3.88 6.17
N LEU A 8 4.26 5.11 6.61
CA LEU A 8 5.28 6.00 6.04
C LEU A 8 6.24 6.42 7.13
N SER A 9 7.53 6.50 6.81
CA SER A 9 8.52 7.05 7.72
C SER A 9 8.44 8.58 7.74
N GLY A 10 8.77 9.15 8.90
CA GLY A 10 8.85 10.59 9.06
C GLY A 10 7.54 11.24 9.52
N PRO A 11 7.54 12.57 9.65
CA PRO A 11 6.37 13.31 10.13
C PRO A 11 5.25 13.34 9.10
N ARG A 12 4.04 13.55 9.58
CA ARG A 12 2.86 13.67 8.72
C ARG A 12 3.01 14.86 7.77
N ASN A 13 2.72 14.61 6.50
CA ASN A 13 2.69 15.63 5.45
C ASN A 13 1.42 15.43 4.64
N THR A 14 0.46 16.33 4.78
CA THR A 14 -0.86 16.22 4.15
C THR A 14 -0.76 16.20 2.63
N GLU A 15 0.07 17.06 2.05
CA GLU A 15 0.27 17.10 0.60
C GLU A 15 0.83 15.78 0.07
N ARG A 16 1.82 15.23 0.76
CA ARG A 16 2.42 13.95 0.37
C ARG A 16 1.41 12.82 0.47
N GLN A 17 0.61 12.78 1.54
CA GLN A 17 -0.44 11.78 1.67
C GLN A 17 -1.44 11.88 0.53
N GLN A 18 -1.82 13.08 0.13
CA GLN A 18 -2.73 13.30 -0.98
C GLN A 18 -2.15 12.79 -2.29
N GLN A 19 -0.89 13.10 -2.57
CA GLN A 19 -0.20 12.63 -3.78
C GLN A 19 -0.12 11.10 -3.81
N ILE A 20 0.26 10.51 -2.69
CA ILE A 20 0.38 9.05 -2.58
C ILE A 20 -0.98 8.39 -2.75
N SER A 21 -2.00 8.90 -2.06
CA SER A 21 -3.33 8.28 -2.11
C SER A 21 -3.91 8.32 -3.52
N GLN A 22 -3.75 9.42 -4.25
CA GLN A 22 -4.19 9.53 -5.63
C GLN A 22 -3.45 8.57 -6.54
N ALA A 23 -2.12 8.50 -6.41
CA ALA A 23 -1.30 7.62 -7.25
C ALA A 23 -1.58 6.14 -6.98
N ILE A 24 -1.66 5.75 -5.71
CA ILE A 24 -1.93 4.36 -5.33
C ILE A 24 -3.34 3.93 -5.74
N ALA A 25 -4.34 4.80 -5.56
CA ALA A 25 -5.70 4.51 -6.01
C ALA A 25 -5.74 4.27 -7.52
N GLN A 26 -5.02 5.09 -8.29
CA GLN A 26 -4.97 4.96 -9.74
C GLN A 26 -4.31 3.65 -10.17
N LEU A 27 -3.20 3.27 -9.54
CA LEU A 27 -2.54 1.99 -9.82
C LEU A 27 -3.44 0.80 -9.49
N THR A 28 -4.19 0.91 -8.39
CA THR A 28 -5.10 -0.14 -7.94
C THR A 28 -6.23 -0.35 -8.94
N GLN A 29 -6.73 0.72 -9.54
CA GLN A 29 -7.71 0.65 -10.62
C GLN A 29 -7.09 0.05 -11.89
N ASP A 30 -5.96 0.59 -12.31
CA ASP A 30 -5.39 0.27 -13.64
C ASP A 30 -4.79 -1.13 -13.70
N ILE A 31 -4.13 -1.57 -12.63
CA ILE A 31 -3.42 -2.85 -12.63
C ILE A 31 -4.26 -3.98 -12.05
N LEU A 32 -4.95 -3.71 -10.94
CA LEU A 32 -5.75 -4.73 -10.27
C LEU A 32 -7.22 -4.71 -10.66
N GLY A 33 -7.66 -3.70 -11.41
CA GLY A 33 -9.03 -3.61 -11.91
C GLY A 33 -10.07 -3.34 -10.83
N LYS A 34 -9.70 -2.67 -9.75
CA LYS A 34 -10.63 -2.41 -8.65
C LYS A 34 -11.40 -1.12 -8.87
N ARG A 35 -12.65 -1.08 -8.39
CA ARG A 35 -13.50 0.10 -8.52
C ARG A 35 -13.05 1.19 -7.55
N PRO A 36 -12.90 2.45 -8.01
CA PRO A 36 -12.36 3.52 -7.18
C PRO A 36 -13.20 3.84 -5.94
N GLU A 37 -14.52 3.72 -6.03
CA GLU A 37 -15.43 4.09 -4.93
C GLU A 37 -15.35 3.16 -3.73
N VAL A 38 -14.68 2.01 -3.85
CA VAL A 38 -14.50 1.07 -2.74
C VAL A 38 -13.04 0.90 -2.35
N ILE A 39 -12.16 1.73 -2.86
CA ILE A 39 -10.74 1.74 -2.47
C ILE A 39 -10.60 2.64 -1.23
N ALA A 40 -10.26 2.03 -0.10
CA ALA A 40 -10.02 2.77 1.15
C ALA A 40 -8.52 2.74 1.47
N ILE A 41 -7.95 3.91 1.76
CA ILE A 41 -6.52 4.04 2.07
C ILE A 41 -6.37 4.75 3.41
N ALA A 42 -5.65 4.13 4.33
CA ALA A 42 -5.34 4.72 5.63
C ALA A 42 -3.82 4.79 5.83
N PHE A 43 -3.35 5.88 6.42
CA PHE A 43 -1.93 6.12 6.66
C PHE A 43 -1.60 6.03 8.14
N THR A 44 -0.41 5.51 8.44
CA THR A 44 0.21 5.55 9.75
C THR A 44 1.62 6.10 9.59
N GLN A 45 1.95 7.16 10.31
CA GLN A 45 3.29 7.73 10.31
C GLN A 45 4.14 7.06 11.39
N VAL A 46 5.37 6.68 11.03
CA VAL A 46 6.34 6.10 11.95
C VAL A 46 7.57 7.01 11.93
N ALA A 47 7.97 7.52 13.09
CA ALA A 47 9.15 8.37 13.17
C ALA A 47 10.39 7.64 12.63
N ALA A 48 11.25 8.36 11.93
CA ALA A 48 12.45 7.77 11.33
C ALA A 48 13.36 7.10 12.38
N GLN A 49 13.32 7.60 13.61
CA GLN A 49 14.08 7.02 14.73
C GLN A 49 13.48 5.71 15.25
N ASP A 50 12.26 5.39 14.86
CA ASP A 50 11.53 4.20 15.30
C ASP A 50 11.42 3.14 14.20
N TRP A 51 12.08 3.35 13.07
CA TRP A 51 12.08 2.41 11.95
C TRP A 51 13.49 1.88 11.72
N TRP A 52 13.67 0.59 11.91
CA TRP A 52 14.98 -0.06 11.89
C TRP A 52 15.12 -0.98 10.68
N ILE A 53 16.22 -0.85 9.96
CA ILE A 53 16.58 -1.75 8.86
C ILE A 53 18.05 -2.13 9.04
N ALA A 54 18.32 -3.42 9.05
CA ALA A 54 19.69 -3.97 9.22
C ALA A 54 20.40 -3.39 10.45
N GLY A 55 19.66 -3.17 11.53
CA GLY A 55 20.23 -2.70 12.80
C GLY A 55 20.46 -1.20 12.89
N GLN A 56 20.01 -0.43 11.90
CA GLN A 56 20.14 1.03 11.92
C GLN A 56 18.76 1.69 11.72
N THR A 57 18.57 2.84 12.35
CA THR A 57 17.34 3.61 12.14
C THR A 57 17.39 4.33 10.80
N LEU A 58 16.22 4.64 10.25
CA LEU A 58 16.14 5.45 9.03
C LEU A 58 16.73 6.84 9.26
N GLU A 59 16.64 7.37 10.48
CA GLU A 59 17.25 8.66 10.83
C GLU A 59 18.77 8.61 10.65
N GLU A 60 19.42 7.55 11.16
CA GLU A 60 20.86 7.34 10.99
C GLU A 60 21.23 7.16 9.52
N LEU A 61 20.42 6.44 8.75
CA LEU A 61 20.65 6.17 7.34
C LEU A 61 20.36 7.38 6.44
N GLY A 62 19.58 8.34 6.93
CA GLY A 62 19.14 9.47 6.11
C GLY A 62 18.24 9.05 4.97
N GLN A 63 17.44 7.99 5.17
CA GLN A 63 16.57 7.43 4.14
C GLN A 63 15.12 7.40 4.60
N SER A 64 14.22 7.22 3.64
CA SER A 64 12.80 6.99 3.90
C SER A 64 12.45 5.55 3.59
N ALA A 65 11.31 5.10 4.09
CA ALA A 65 10.77 3.78 3.80
C ALA A 65 9.26 3.80 3.90
N PHE A 66 8.63 2.80 3.32
CA PHE A 66 7.19 2.59 3.45
C PHE A 66 6.89 1.10 3.56
N GLN A 67 5.70 0.80 4.07
CA GLN A 67 5.13 -0.52 4.00
C GLN A 67 3.68 -0.38 3.59
N LEU A 68 3.31 -1.03 2.50
CA LEU A 68 1.95 -0.99 1.98
C LEU A 68 1.36 -2.39 1.99
N ASN A 69 0.25 -2.55 2.71
CA ASN A 69 -0.53 -3.79 2.71
C ASN A 69 -1.85 -3.51 2.01
N ILE A 70 -2.18 -4.33 1.03
CA ILE A 70 -3.46 -4.25 0.34
C ILE A 70 -4.16 -5.60 0.43
N SER A 71 -5.40 -5.58 0.92
CA SER A 71 -6.25 -6.77 0.95
C SER A 71 -7.18 -6.75 -0.25
N ILE A 72 -7.19 -7.81 -1.01
CA ILE A 72 -8.09 -8.00 -2.16
C ILE A 72 -8.80 -9.33 -2.01
N THR A 73 -9.90 -9.50 -2.74
CA THR A 73 -10.60 -10.78 -2.75
C THR A 73 -9.74 -11.83 -3.47
N ASP A 74 -9.60 -13.00 -2.85
CA ASP A 74 -8.83 -14.11 -3.40
C ASP A 74 -9.31 -14.49 -4.80
N GLU A 75 -8.37 -14.92 -5.64
CA GLU A 75 -8.62 -15.38 -7.01
C GLU A 75 -9.20 -14.32 -7.96
N THR A 76 -9.01 -13.04 -7.66
CA THR A 76 -9.47 -11.96 -8.53
C THR A 76 -8.35 -11.35 -9.36
N ASN A 77 -7.10 -11.64 -9.06
CA ASN A 77 -5.96 -11.13 -9.81
C ASN A 77 -4.91 -12.22 -10.04
N THR A 78 -4.23 -12.13 -11.18
CA THR A 78 -3.19 -13.08 -11.56
C THR A 78 -1.88 -12.81 -10.85
N LYS A 79 -1.00 -13.79 -10.84
CA LYS A 79 0.37 -13.65 -10.33
C LYS A 79 1.12 -12.51 -11.03
N ALA A 80 0.96 -12.41 -12.35
CA ALA A 80 1.60 -11.37 -13.15
C ALA A 80 1.08 -9.98 -12.80
N GLU A 81 -0.21 -9.84 -12.60
CA GLU A 81 -0.82 -8.57 -12.19
C GLU A 81 -0.31 -8.11 -10.83
N LYS A 82 -0.22 -9.04 -9.87
CA LYS A 82 0.30 -8.72 -8.53
C LYS A 82 1.76 -8.29 -8.59
N ALA A 83 2.60 -9.01 -9.37
CA ALA A 83 4.01 -8.65 -9.53
C ALA A 83 4.16 -7.27 -10.15
N ARG A 84 3.36 -6.96 -11.16
CA ARG A 84 3.36 -5.64 -11.81
C ARG A 84 2.92 -4.54 -10.86
N TYR A 85 1.92 -4.83 -10.01
CA TYR A 85 1.45 -3.89 -9.00
C TYR A 85 2.55 -3.57 -7.99
N LEU A 86 3.24 -4.59 -7.47
CA LEU A 86 4.34 -4.38 -6.53
C LEU A 86 5.41 -3.46 -7.12
N GLN A 87 5.82 -3.71 -8.36
CA GLN A 87 6.84 -2.90 -9.02
C GLN A 87 6.36 -1.46 -9.21
N ALA A 88 5.13 -1.28 -9.70
CA ALA A 88 4.58 0.05 -9.94
C ALA A 88 4.41 0.85 -8.65
N VAL A 89 4.00 0.22 -7.57
CA VAL A 89 3.90 0.87 -6.26
C VAL A 89 5.28 1.33 -5.80
N TYR A 90 6.28 0.45 -5.87
CA TYR A 90 7.63 0.82 -5.46
C TYR A 90 8.17 1.99 -6.27
N ASP A 91 8.03 1.94 -7.59
CA ASP A 91 8.52 3.00 -8.48
C ASP A 91 7.83 4.34 -8.19
N THR A 92 6.53 4.29 -7.95
CA THR A 92 5.74 5.49 -7.61
C THR A 92 6.21 6.09 -6.28
N MET A 93 6.39 5.25 -5.28
CA MET A 93 6.86 5.71 -3.97
C MET A 93 8.30 6.25 -4.05
N ALA A 94 9.16 5.64 -4.87
CA ALA A 94 10.52 6.12 -5.06
C ALA A 94 10.55 7.52 -5.69
N ALA A 95 9.56 7.84 -6.53
CA ALA A 95 9.44 9.18 -7.12
C ALA A 95 8.89 10.21 -6.14
N LEU A 96 8.11 9.79 -5.16
CA LEU A 96 7.43 10.69 -4.22
C LEU A 96 8.16 10.85 -2.88
N LEU A 97 8.98 9.85 -2.48
CA LEU A 97 9.67 9.87 -1.20
C LEU A 97 11.18 10.09 -1.39
N PRO A 98 11.81 10.92 -0.54
CA PRO A 98 13.24 11.18 -0.69
C PRO A 98 14.07 9.98 -0.22
N GLN A 99 15.12 9.64 -0.98
CA GLN A 99 16.09 8.61 -0.60
C GLN A 99 15.42 7.32 -0.14
N LEU A 100 14.51 6.79 -0.94
CA LEU A 100 13.75 5.60 -0.57
C LEU A 100 14.66 4.38 -0.41
N HIS A 101 14.56 3.72 0.75
CA HIS A 101 15.28 2.49 1.01
C HIS A 101 14.62 1.33 0.26
N PRO A 102 15.40 0.46 -0.42
CA PRO A 102 14.82 -0.65 -1.18
C PRO A 102 14.12 -1.70 -0.31
N VAL A 103 14.42 -1.76 0.99
CA VAL A 103 13.72 -2.64 1.92
C VAL A 103 12.45 -1.93 2.39
N SER A 104 11.56 -1.70 1.43
CA SER A 104 10.23 -1.15 1.62
C SER A 104 9.25 -2.15 1.02
N TYR A 105 8.32 -2.63 1.82
CA TYR A 105 7.51 -3.79 1.47
C TYR A 105 6.16 -3.40 0.87
N VAL A 106 5.75 -4.16 -0.13
CA VAL A 106 4.38 -4.17 -0.65
C VAL A 106 3.85 -5.58 -0.49
N HIS A 107 2.73 -5.73 0.21
CA HIS A 107 2.13 -7.03 0.44
C HIS A 107 0.70 -7.05 -0.08
N VAL A 108 0.45 -7.83 -1.11
CA VAL A 108 -0.90 -8.09 -1.61
C VAL A 108 -1.42 -9.31 -0.86
N ILE A 109 -2.48 -9.09 -0.09
CA ILE A 109 -3.08 -10.13 0.74
C ILE A 109 -4.33 -10.64 0.03
N ASP A 110 -4.29 -11.91 -0.38
CA ASP A 110 -5.45 -12.57 -0.96
C ASP A 110 -6.38 -13.01 0.16
N ALA A 111 -7.48 -12.30 0.32
CA ALA A 111 -8.43 -12.55 1.39
C ALA A 111 -9.62 -13.37 0.88
N ARG A 112 -10.00 -14.41 1.62
CA ARG A 112 -11.14 -15.24 1.24
C ARG A 112 -12.42 -14.42 1.18
N ALA A 113 -13.20 -14.60 0.13
CA ALA A 113 -14.45 -13.87 -0.07
C ALA A 113 -15.43 -14.06 1.09
N ALA A 114 -15.42 -15.21 1.74
CA ALA A 114 -16.28 -15.50 2.90
C ALA A 114 -15.85 -14.78 4.18
N ALA A 115 -14.61 -14.27 4.24
CA ALA A 115 -14.02 -13.70 5.45
C ALA A 115 -13.66 -12.22 5.29
N TYR A 116 -14.03 -11.60 4.18
CA TYR A 116 -13.59 -10.26 3.83
C TYR A 116 -14.76 -9.50 3.18
N GLY A 117 -14.97 -8.28 3.59
CA GLY A 117 -16.05 -7.48 3.05
C GLY A 117 -16.10 -6.08 3.63
N TYR A 118 -17.08 -5.32 3.20
CA TYR A 118 -17.36 -3.97 3.69
C TYR A 118 -18.86 -3.75 3.80
N GLY A 119 -19.24 -2.69 4.50
CA GLY A 119 -20.66 -2.37 4.69
C GLY A 119 -21.44 -3.46 5.42
N GLY A 120 -20.74 -4.27 6.21
CA GLY A 120 -21.35 -5.37 6.95
C GLY A 120 -21.64 -6.62 6.14
N LYS A 121 -21.21 -6.68 4.87
CA LYS A 121 -21.44 -7.83 3.99
C LYS A 121 -20.12 -8.43 3.52
N THR A 122 -20.06 -9.76 3.45
CA THR A 122 -18.89 -10.45 2.88
C THR A 122 -18.83 -10.26 1.38
N GLN A 123 -17.64 -10.44 0.80
CA GLN A 123 -17.50 -10.43 -0.66
C GLN A 123 -18.27 -11.58 -1.29
N GLU A 124 -18.34 -12.73 -0.63
CA GLU A 124 -19.14 -13.88 -1.09
C GLU A 124 -20.61 -13.51 -1.23
N TYR A 125 -21.15 -12.75 -0.29
CA TYR A 125 -22.54 -12.30 -0.31
C TYR A 125 -22.83 -11.43 -1.55
N ARG A 126 -21.83 -10.68 -2.03
CA ARG A 126 -21.99 -9.71 -3.13
C ARG A 126 -21.90 -10.34 -4.52
N TYR A 127 -21.48 -11.59 -4.60
CA TYR A 127 -21.33 -12.29 -5.88
C TYR A 127 -22.54 -13.15 -6.23
#